data_025944bdab561430ce264f99a2e10258
#
_entry.id   025944bdab561430ce264f99a2e10258
#
_cell.length_a   1.000
_cell.length_b   1.000
_cell.length_c   1.000
_cell.angle_alpha   90.00
_cell.angle_beta   90.00
_cell.angle_gamma   90.00
#
_symmetry.space_group_name_H-M   'P 1'
#
loop_
_entity.id
_entity.type
_entity.pdbx_description
1 polymer ?
#
loop_
_entity_poly.entity_id
_entity_poly.type
_entity_poly.pdbx_seq_one_letter_code
_entity_poly.pdbx_strand_id
1 'polypeptide(L)'
;GIVARLTKVPAVVSAISGLGFDFMSSGSKAKFLRALLYPFYKFAFRHKNQLVIFQNEDDAGFLVNWGFNRGVINSSKVRLLRGSGVDLKIHQYSAEPKGKVIITFVARLLVDKGIREFIEASRILNDNGTEATFWIVGDIDEGNQKSVTREEIASWKQLPNVRFFGFQENIADLYSKSNIACLPSYREGLPKSLVEAAACGRAVVTTDVPGCRDAIEADKTGLLVPINNAGALAE
;
A
#
# COMPACT_ATOMS: atom_id res chain seq x y z
N GLY A 1 4.02 -4.96 -23.43
CA GLY A 1 4.26 -3.82 -24.36
C GLY A 1 5.29 -4.17 -25.43
N ILE A 2 6.58 -4.35 -25.09
CA ILE A 2 7.66 -4.58 -26.09
C ILE A 2 7.39 -5.83 -26.94
N VAL A 3 7.23 -6.99 -26.30
CA VAL A 3 6.96 -8.26 -27.00
C VAL A 3 5.70 -8.15 -27.86
N ALA A 4 4.61 -7.62 -27.31
CA ALA A 4 3.36 -7.46 -28.05
C ALA A 4 3.50 -6.61 -29.35
N ARG A 5 4.41 -5.64 -29.34
CA ARG A 5 4.74 -4.87 -30.57
C ARG A 5 5.55 -5.68 -31.56
N LEU A 6 6.54 -6.42 -31.08
CA LEU A 6 7.39 -7.26 -31.94
C LEU A 6 6.60 -8.40 -32.59
N THR A 7 5.68 -9.00 -31.84
CA THR A 7 4.82 -10.09 -32.31
C THR A 7 3.54 -9.62 -33.01
N LYS A 8 3.39 -8.30 -33.21
CA LYS A 8 2.25 -7.67 -33.93
C LYS A 8 0.89 -8.04 -33.32
N VAL A 9 0.80 -8.18 -32.00
CA VAL A 9 -0.48 -8.40 -31.30
C VAL A 9 -1.45 -7.23 -31.66
N PRO A 10 -2.70 -7.50 -32.00
CA PRO A 10 -3.60 -6.45 -32.53
C PRO A 10 -3.99 -5.39 -31.48
N ALA A 11 -4.07 -5.73 -30.21
CA ALA A 11 -4.39 -4.81 -29.12
C ALA A 11 -3.70 -5.22 -27.80
N VAL A 12 -3.41 -4.26 -26.91
CA VAL A 12 -2.75 -4.48 -25.64
C VAL A 12 -3.46 -3.72 -24.54
N VAL A 13 -3.77 -4.39 -23.44
CA VAL A 13 -4.16 -3.75 -22.19
C VAL A 13 -3.06 -4.03 -21.15
N SER A 14 -2.56 -2.98 -20.53
CA SER A 14 -1.54 -3.07 -19.50
C SER A 14 -2.10 -2.51 -18.19
N ALA A 15 -2.02 -3.26 -17.10
CA ALA A 15 -2.37 -2.76 -15.77
C ALA A 15 -1.08 -2.43 -14.97
N ILE A 16 -1.05 -1.26 -14.37
CA ILE A 16 0.02 -0.80 -13.50
C ILE A 16 -0.60 -0.61 -12.12
N SER A 17 -0.31 -1.56 -11.22
CA SER A 17 -0.85 -1.58 -9.85
C SER A 17 -0.08 -0.71 -8.87
N GLY A 18 0.99 -0.06 -9.31
CA GLY A 18 1.82 0.86 -8.55
C GLY A 18 3.21 0.95 -9.16
N LEU A 19 3.82 2.12 -9.12
CA LEU A 19 5.17 2.35 -9.68
C LEU A 19 6.30 1.99 -8.70
N GLY A 20 5.97 1.67 -7.46
CA GLY A 20 6.93 1.33 -6.41
C GLY A 20 7.69 2.55 -5.87
N PHE A 21 7.99 2.50 -4.58
CA PHE A 21 8.64 3.61 -3.87
C PHE A 21 10.02 3.95 -4.44
N ASP A 22 10.88 2.96 -4.69
CA ASP A 22 12.25 3.19 -5.17
C ASP A 22 12.29 3.83 -6.57
N PHE A 23 11.37 3.41 -7.45
CA PHE A 23 11.27 4.00 -8.79
C PHE A 23 10.85 5.47 -8.73
N MET A 24 10.01 5.84 -7.76
CA MET A 24 9.45 7.18 -7.60
C MET A 24 10.32 8.09 -6.75
N SER A 25 11.30 7.55 -6.02
CA SER A 25 12.17 8.35 -5.14
C SER A 25 12.94 9.44 -5.88
N SER A 26 13.32 10.49 -5.16
CA SER A 26 14.07 11.64 -5.71
C SER A 26 15.58 11.40 -5.81
N GLY A 27 16.08 10.27 -5.30
CA GLY A 27 17.49 9.95 -5.24
C GLY A 27 18.16 9.81 -6.61
N SER A 28 19.50 9.99 -6.64
CA SER A 28 20.30 9.90 -7.88
C SER A 28 20.19 8.54 -8.57
N LYS A 29 20.15 7.45 -7.79
CA LYS A 29 19.95 6.07 -8.30
C LYS A 29 18.61 5.93 -9.03
N ALA A 30 17.53 6.45 -8.46
CA ALA A 30 16.21 6.41 -9.08
C ALA A 30 16.14 7.25 -10.36
N LYS A 31 16.77 8.43 -10.36
CA LYS A 31 16.89 9.28 -11.56
C LYS A 31 17.65 8.57 -12.67
N PHE A 32 18.78 7.95 -12.36
CA PHE A 32 19.55 7.16 -13.32
C PHE A 32 18.75 5.97 -13.87
N LEU A 33 18.11 5.18 -13.00
CA LEU A 33 17.27 4.05 -13.40
C LEU A 33 16.14 4.51 -14.33
N ARG A 34 15.46 5.59 -13.99
CA ARG A 34 14.39 6.15 -14.85
C ARG A 34 14.93 6.60 -16.21
N ALA A 35 16.09 7.25 -16.25
CA ALA A 35 16.71 7.66 -17.52
C ALA A 35 17.04 6.46 -18.41
N LEU A 36 17.60 5.40 -17.82
CA LEU A 36 17.91 4.15 -18.53
C LEU A 36 16.65 3.43 -19.03
N LEU A 37 15.59 3.40 -18.23
CA LEU A 37 14.34 2.70 -18.57
C LEU A 37 13.42 3.49 -19.49
N TYR A 38 13.58 4.81 -19.55
CA TYR A 38 12.71 5.68 -20.34
C TYR A 38 12.50 5.24 -21.80
N PRO A 39 13.53 4.93 -22.61
CA PRO A 39 13.33 4.52 -23.99
C PRO A 39 12.54 3.19 -24.12
N PHE A 40 12.75 2.27 -23.19
CA PHE A 40 12.03 0.99 -23.18
C PHE A 40 10.55 1.17 -22.84
N TYR A 41 10.25 1.98 -21.83
CA TYR A 41 8.86 2.33 -21.50
C TYR A 41 8.19 3.08 -22.64
N LYS A 42 8.87 4.07 -23.21
CA LYS A 42 8.35 4.83 -24.36
C LYS A 42 8.07 3.93 -25.55
N PHE A 43 8.92 2.96 -25.84
CA PHE A 43 8.69 1.97 -26.89
C PHE A 43 7.52 1.03 -26.52
N ALA A 44 7.48 0.52 -25.30
CA ALA A 44 6.45 -0.40 -24.82
C ALA A 44 5.04 0.21 -24.87
N PHE A 45 4.92 1.49 -24.48
CA PHE A 45 3.63 2.19 -24.38
C PHE A 45 3.22 2.96 -25.64
N ARG A 46 3.94 2.81 -26.75
CA ARG A 46 3.57 3.38 -28.06
C ARG A 46 2.80 2.44 -28.98
N HIS A 47 2.26 1.34 -28.45
CA HIS A 47 1.43 0.45 -29.27
C HIS A 47 0.19 1.20 -29.78
N LYS A 48 -0.18 0.98 -31.07
CA LYS A 48 -1.28 1.71 -31.72
C LYS A 48 -2.60 1.51 -30.97
N ASN A 49 -2.95 0.27 -30.69
CA ASN A 49 -4.16 -0.12 -29.97
C ASN A 49 -3.79 -0.55 -28.54
N GLN A 50 -3.56 0.42 -27.66
CA GLN A 50 -3.21 0.17 -26.27
C GLN A 50 -4.09 0.96 -25.33
N LEU A 51 -4.49 0.33 -24.23
CA LEU A 51 -4.99 0.98 -23.03
C LEU A 51 -4.06 0.66 -21.85
N VAL A 52 -3.92 1.62 -20.94
CA VAL A 52 -3.13 1.45 -19.72
C VAL A 52 -4.04 1.78 -18.54
N ILE A 53 -4.18 0.82 -17.64
CA ILE A 53 -4.98 0.93 -16.42
C ILE A 53 -4.06 1.29 -15.28
N PHE A 54 -4.44 2.30 -14.50
CA PHE A 54 -3.79 2.69 -13.25
C PHE A 54 -4.76 2.58 -12.09
N GLN A 55 -4.23 2.42 -10.88
CA GLN A 55 -5.05 2.37 -9.68
C GLN A 55 -5.23 3.73 -9.01
N ASN A 56 -4.32 4.68 -9.26
CA ASN A 56 -4.39 6.06 -8.76
C ASN A 56 -3.95 7.07 -9.83
N GLU A 57 -4.34 8.32 -9.62
CA GLU A 57 -4.07 9.42 -10.58
C GLU A 57 -2.60 9.86 -10.57
N ASP A 58 -1.92 9.76 -9.42
CA ASP A 58 -0.52 10.16 -9.27
C ASP A 58 0.41 9.31 -10.15
N ASP A 59 0.23 7.98 -10.14
CA ASP A 59 1.01 7.08 -10.98
C ASP A 59 0.72 7.28 -12.47
N ALA A 60 -0.55 7.51 -12.81
CA ALA A 60 -0.94 7.83 -14.18
C ALA A 60 -0.31 9.15 -14.64
N GLY A 61 -0.45 10.20 -13.82
CA GLY A 61 0.11 11.53 -14.07
C GLY A 61 1.62 11.50 -14.23
N PHE A 62 2.31 10.72 -13.39
CA PHE A 62 3.75 10.55 -13.51
C PHE A 62 4.16 9.99 -14.89
N LEU A 63 3.57 8.89 -15.35
CA LEU A 63 3.95 8.30 -16.64
C LEU A 63 3.46 9.10 -17.85
N VAL A 64 2.36 9.83 -17.72
CA VAL A 64 1.89 10.77 -18.74
C VAL A 64 2.86 11.93 -18.91
N ASN A 65 3.42 12.44 -17.79
CA ASN A 65 4.31 13.60 -17.78
C ASN A 65 5.80 13.25 -17.80
N TRP A 66 6.15 11.96 -17.67
CA TRP A 66 7.55 11.53 -17.60
C TRP A 66 8.26 11.72 -18.94
N GLY A 67 9.23 12.66 -18.98
CA GLY A 67 10.10 12.94 -20.12
C GLY A 67 9.88 14.32 -20.74
N PHE A 68 10.81 14.72 -21.61
CA PHE A 68 10.99 16.11 -22.04
C PHE A 68 9.94 16.71 -22.98
N ASN A 69 9.11 15.95 -23.73
CA ASN A 69 8.20 16.58 -24.71
C ASN A 69 6.85 15.92 -24.94
N ARG A 70 6.65 14.72 -24.55
CA ARG A 70 5.39 13.95 -24.58
C ARG A 70 5.65 12.73 -23.73
N GLY A 71 5.05 12.62 -22.60
CA GLY A 71 5.25 11.53 -21.67
C GLY A 71 5.40 10.13 -22.28
N VAL A 72 5.61 9.16 -21.47
CA VAL A 72 5.77 7.77 -21.89
C VAL A 72 4.43 7.23 -22.45
N ILE A 73 3.31 7.73 -21.90
CA ILE A 73 1.95 7.32 -22.25
C ILE A 73 1.12 8.53 -22.70
N ASN A 74 0.30 8.35 -23.73
CA ASN A 74 -0.69 9.35 -24.09
C ASN A 74 -1.87 9.28 -23.10
N SER A 75 -2.28 10.41 -22.55
CA SER A 75 -3.38 10.52 -21.58
C SER A 75 -4.70 9.92 -22.10
N SER A 76 -4.98 10.01 -23.40
CA SER A 76 -6.18 9.41 -24.00
C SER A 76 -6.26 7.89 -23.87
N LYS A 77 -5.11 7.23 -23.64
CA LYS A 77 -4.99 5.77 -23.46
C LYS A 77 -5.03 5.34 -22.01
N VAL A 78 -5.10 6.27 -21.07
CA VAL A 78 -5.16 6.00 -19.63
C VAL A 78 -6.60 5.70 -19.24
N ARG A 79 -6.75 4.71 -18.38
CA ARG A 79 -7.99 4.43 -17.64
C ARG A 79 -7.66 4.27 -16.18
N LEU A 80 -8.46 4.87 -15.32
CA LEU A 80 -8.36 4.71 -13.88
C LEU A 80 -9.29 3.58 -13.45
N LEU A 81 -8.74 2.61 -12.71
CA LEU A 81 -9.48 1.54 -12.06
C LEU A 81 -8.93 1.39 -10.65
N ARG A 82 -9.66 1.92 -9.68
CA ARG A 82 -9.24 1.96 -8.27
C ARG A 82 -9.25 0.57 -7.66
N GLY A 83 -8.09 -0.11 -7.73
CA GLY A 83 -7.87 -1.45 -7.17
C GLY A 83 -8.72 -2.54 -7.83
N SER A 84 -8.74 -3.70 -7.21
CA SER A 84 -9.53 -4.88 -7.62
C SER A 84 -10.88 -4.97 -6.89
N GLY A 85 -11.16 -4.02 -5.99
CA GLY A 85 -12.32 -4.11 -5.10
C GLY A 85 -12.21 -5.19 -4.03
N VAL A 86 -13.30 -5.38 -3.30
CA VAL A 86 -13.43 -6.43 -2.29
C VAL A 86 -14.74 -7.19 -2.48
N ASP A 87 -14.77 -8.45 -2.06
CA ASP A 87 -16.02 -9.23 -2.00
C ASP A 87 -16.75 -8.91 -0.69
N LEU A 88 -17.86 -8.18 -0.80
CA LEU A 88 -18.70 -7.81 0.35
C LEU A 88 -19.45 -9.00 0.97
N LYS A 89 -19.46 -10.18 0.33
CA LYS A 89 -19.98 -11.40 0.96
C LYS A 89 -18.97 -11.98 1.96
N ILE A 90 -17.68 -11.75 1.73
CA ILE A 90 -16.58 -12.17 2.62
C ILE A 90 -16.32 -11.08 3.67
N HIS A 91 -16.14 -9.84 3.22
CA HIS A 91 -15.83 -8.68 4.07
C HIS A 91 -17.12 -7.94 4.40
N GLN A 92 -17.92 -8.53 5.31
CA GLN A 92 -19.18 -7.96 5.73
C GLN A 92 -18.97 -6.94 6.84
N TYR A 93 -19.79 -5.90 6.82
CA TYR A 93 -19.85 -4.93 7.92
C TYR A 93 -20.15 -5.65 9.24
N SER A 94 -19.42 -5.30 10.27
CA SER A 94 -19.68 -5.70 11.65
C SER A 94 -19.61 -4.49 12.56
N ALA A 95 -20.43 -4.46 13.61
CA ALA A 95 -20.32 -3.40 14.63
C ALA A 95 -18.92 -3.38 15.25
N GLU A 96 -18.45 -2.20 15.61
CA GLU A 96 -17.18 -2.05 16.27
C GLU A 96 -17.15 -2.84 17.59
N PRO A 97 -16.10 -3.66 17.84
CA PRO A 97 -16.01 -4.41 19.08
C PRO A 97 -15.79 -3.47 20.28
N LYS A 98 -16.44 -3.81 21.40
CA LYS A 98 -16.27 -3.11 22.67
C LYS A 98 -15.09 -3.68 23.46
N GLY A 99 -14.49 -2.88 24.29
CA GLY A 99 -13.39 -3.31 25.18
C GLY A 99 -12.05 -2.69 24.80
N LYS A 100 -10.97 -3.44 24.98
CA LYS A 100 -9.62 -2.97 24.67
C LYS A 100 -9.46 -2.71 23.18
N VAL A 101 -8.95 -1.55 22.82
CA VAL A 101 -8.75 -1.16 21.42
C VAL A 101 -7.75 -2.10 20.74
N ILE A 102 -8.11 -2.60 19.59
CA ILE A 102 -7.27 -3.44 18.74
C ILE A 102 -6.98 -2.70 17.44
N ILE A 103 -5.68 -2.47 17.18
CA ILE A 103 -5.17 -1.83 15.98
C ILE A 103 -4.50 -2.90 15.14
N THR A 104 -4.92 -3.09 13.90
CA THR A 104 -4.47 -4.21 13.06
C THR A 104 -3.73 -3.72 11.83
N PHE A 105 -2.51 -4.23 11.66
CA PHE A 105 -1.69 -4.10 10.46
C PHE A 105 -1.82 -5.37 9.62
N VAL A 106 -2.18 -5.23 8.34
CA VAL A 106 -2.30 -6.36 7.40
C VAL A 106 -1.50 -6.06 6.15
N ALA A 107 -0.32 -6.65 6.04
CA ALA A 107 0.54 -6.60 4.85
C ALA A 107 1.69 -7.61 4.97
N ARG A 108 2.43 -7.82 3.87
CA ARG A 108 3.77 -8.42 3.96
C ARG A 108 4.66 -7.58 4.87
N LEU A 109 5.52 -8.22 5.66
CA LEU A 109 6.38 -7.54 6.64
C LEU A 109 7.59 -6.89 5.94
N LEU A 110 7.29 -5.81 5.19
CA LEU A 110 8.27 -5.02 4.45
C LEU A 110 8.44 -3.65 5.10
N VAL A 111 9.65 -3.12 5.08
CA VAL A 111 9.96 -1.78 5.60
C VAL A 111 9.10 -0.71 4.92
N ASP A 112 8.91 -0.80 3.60
CA ASP A 112 8.10 0.18 2.86
C ASP A 112 6.57 0.04 3.09
N LYS A 113 6.12 -0.97 3.84
CA LYS A 113 4.76 -1.05 4.38
C LYS A 113 4.59 -0.34 5.73
N GLY A 114 5.68 0.21 6.28
CA GLY A 114 5.66 0.97 7.52
C GLY A 114 5.54 0.12 8.78
N ILE A 115 5.96 -1.15 8.71
CA ILE A 115 5.89 -2.04 9.89
C ILE A 115 6.74 -1.54 11.06
N ARG A 116 7.87 -0.88 10.78
CA ARG A 116 8.73 -0.32 11.83
C ARG A 116 8.06 0.85 12.54
N GLU A 117 7.40 1.74 11.79
CA GLU A 117 6.61 2.86 12.32
C GLU A 117 5.42 2.35 13.13
N PHE A 118 4.76 1.29 12.68
CA PHE A 118 3.67 0.66 13.41
C PHE A 118 4.14 0.10 14.75
N ILE A 119 5.29 -0.57 14.80
CA ILE A 119 5.89 -1.08 16.03
C ILE A 119 6.32 0.07 16.94
N GLU A 120 6.95 1.11 16.41
CA GLU A 120 7.38 2.24 17.21
C GLU A 120 6.19 3.01 17.79
N ALA A 121 5.12 3.21 17.03
CA ALA A 121 3.86 3.77 17.54
C ALA A 121 3.28 2.91 18.68
N SER A 122 3.39 1.57 18.58
CA SER A 122 2.94 0.68 19.67
C SER A 122 3.73 0.87 20.96
N ARG A 123 5.04 1.17 20.87
CA ARG A 123 5.88 1.48 22.04
C ARG A 123 5.50 2.82 22.65
N ILE A 124 5.38 3.87 21.83
CA ILE A 124 5.00 5.20 22.28
C ILE A 124 3.66 5.16 23.04
N LEU A 125 2.66 4.47 22.48
CA LEU A 125 1.35 4.35 23.12
C LEU A 125 1.40 3.54 24.41
N ASN A 126 2.18 2.46 24.45
CA ASN A 126 2.39 1.67 25.66
C ASN A 126 3.09 2.49 26.78
N ASP A 127 4.12 3.25 26.42
CA ASP A 127 4.87 4.08 27.37
C ASP A 127 4.04 5.26 27.90
N ASN A 128 3.09 5.74 27.10
CA ASN A 128 2.10 6.75 27.52
C ASN A 128 0.94 6.15 28.34
N GLY A 129 0.93 4.84 28.59
CA GLY A 129 -0.11 4.17 29.36
C GLY A 129 -1.43 3.94 28.58
N THR A 130 -1.43 4.08 27.26
CA THR A 130 -2.60 3.83 26.44
C THR A 130 -2.86 2.33 26.29
N GLU A 131 -4.05 1.90 26.72
CA GLU A 131 -4.44 0.49 26.62
C GLU A 131 -4.90 0.12 25.19
N ALA A 132 -3.96 -0.25 24.34
CA ALA A 132 -4.24 -0.78 23.00
C ALA A 132 -3.46 -2.07 22.73
N THR A 133 -3.97 -2.93 21.87
CA THR A 133 -3.27 -4.12 21.38
C THR A 133 -3.01 -3.98 19.88
N PHE A 134 -1.80 -4.27 19.47
CA PHE A 134 -1.33 -4.15 18.10
C PHE A 134 -1.23 -5.54 17.48
N TRP A 135 -2.06 -5.79 16.46
CA TRP A 135 -2.08 -7.04 15.72
C TRP A 135 -1.32 -6.91 14.43
N ILE A 136 -0.44 -7.86 14.16
CA ILE A 136 0.36 -7.91 12.94
C ILE A 136 0.01 -9.18 12.20
N VAL A 137 -0.51 -9.00 10.98
CA VAL A 137 -0.98 -10.07 10.11
C VAL A 137 -0.20 -10.02 8.81
N GLY A 138 0.52 -11.08 8.52
CA GLY A 138 1.41 -11.23 7.39
C GLY A 138 2.73 -11.87 7.77
N ASP A 139 3.53 -12.18 6.77
CA ASP A 139 4.82 -12.84 6.94
C ASP A 139 5.95 -12.11 6.21
N ILE A 140 7.17 -12.56 6.49
CA ILE A 140 8.38 -12.17 5.77
C ILE A 140 8.22 -12.58 4.30
N ASP A 141 8.61 -11.70 3.40
CA ASP A 141 8.71 -12.00 1.97
C ASP A 141 10.15 -12.45 1.68
N GLU A 142 10.38 -13.76 1.75
CA GLU A 142 11.72 -14.34 1.58
C GLU A 142 12.29 -13.97 0.20
N GLY A 143 13.52 -13.49 0.19
CA GLY A 143 14.18 -12.99 -1.02
C GLY A 143 13.91 -11.52 -1.36
N ASN A 144 13.01 -10.84 -0.67
CA ASN A 144 12.81 -9.41 -0.80
C ASN A 144 13.76 -8.64 0.14
N GLN A 145 14.66 -7.85 -0.42
CA GLN A 145 15.65 -7.06 0.35
C GLN A 145 15.03 -6.04 1.30
N LYS A 146 13.76 -5.73 1.15
CA LYS A 146 13.01 -4.82 2.02
C LYS A 146 12.24 -5.53 3.13
N SER A 147 12.30 -6.85 3.19
CA SER A 147 11.72 -7.59 4.30
C SER A 147 12.42 -7.25 5.60
N VAL A 148 11.64 -7.19 6.68
CA VAL A 148 12.20 -7.15 8.03
C VAL A 148 12.91 -8.47 8.35
N THR A 149 13.83 -8.45 9.29
CA THR A 149 14.59 -9.64 9.66
C THR A 149 13.84 -10.50 10.68
N ARG A 150 14.24 -11.76 10.81
CA ARG A 150 13.69 -12.67 11.82
C ARG A 150 14.03 -12.21 13.24
N GLU A 151 15.20 -11.57 13.41
CA GLU A 151 15.67 -11.00 14.67
C GLU A 151 14.80 -9.80 15.08
N GLU A 152 14.44 -8.91 14.14
CA GLU A 152 13.49 -7.83 14.40
C GLU A 152 12.16 -8.38 14.90
N ILE A 153 11.58 -9.37 14.22
CA ILE A 153 10.32 -9.99 14.63
C ILE A 153 10.44 -10.64 16.02
N ALA A 154 11.53 -11.34 16.28
CA ALA A 154 11.76 -11.97 17.58
C ALA A 154 11.82 -10.93 18.72
N SER A 155 12.46 -9.79 18.46
CA SER A 155 12.47 -8.65 19.38
C SER A 155 11.08 -8.05 19.59
N TRP A 156 10.31 -7.84 18.53
CA TRP A 156 8.98 -7.24 18.59
C TRP A 156 7.94 -8.13 19.26
N LYS A 157 8.09 -9.45 19.17
CA LYS A 157 7.24 -10.42 19.89
C LYS A 157 7.38 -10.34 21.42
N GLN A 158 8.42 -9.69 21.94
CA GLN A 158 8.59 -9.46 23.37
C GLN A 158 7.79 -8.26 23.90
N LEU A 159 7.24 -7.42 22.99
CA LEU A 159 6.44 -6.27 23.40
C LEU A 159 5.09 -6.75 23.97
N PRO A 160 4.66 -6.23 25.13
CA PRO A 160 3.49 -6.75 25.86
C PRO A 160 2.17 -6.52 25.11
N ASN A 161 2.12 -5.48 24.30
CA ASN A 161 0.94 -5.04 23.55
C ASN A 161 0.93 -5.46 22.07
N VAL A 162 1.93 -6.23 21.59
CA VAL A 162 2.05 -6.65 20.18
C VAL A 162 1.77 -8.14 20.05
N ARG A 163 1.01 -8.52 19.02
CA ARG A 163 0.68 -9.91 18.67
C ARG A 163 0.87 -10.18 17.20
N PHE A 164 1.60 -11.25 16.87
CA PHE A 164 1.84 -11.72 15.51
C PHE A 164 0.94 -12.91 15.18
N PHE A 165 0.25 -12.85 14.05
CA PHE A 165 -0.64 -13.91 13.57
C PHE A 165 -0.05 -14.70 12.38
N GLY A 166 1.05 -14.23 11.77
CA GLY A 166 1.54 -14.78 10.52
C GLY A 166 0.59 -14.51 9.36
N PHE A 167 0.75 -15.25 8.28
CA PHE A 167 -0.18 -15.20 7.14
C PHE A 167 -1.56 -15.75 7.54
N GLN A 168 -2.60 -15.05 7.16
CA GLN A 168 -3.98 -15.44 7.41
C GLN A 168 -4.79 -15.34 6.12
N GLU A 169 -5.59 -16.35 5.83
CA GLU A 169 -6.51 -16.35 4.69
C GLU A 169 -7.80 -15.59 5.01
N ASN A 170 -8.33 -15.78 6.23
CA ASN A 170 -9.56 -15.14 6.68
C ASN A 170 -9.27 -13.82 7.41
N ILE A 171 -8.99 -12.77 6.64
CA ILE A 171 -8.72 -11.42 7.18
C ILE A 171 -10.01 -10.77 7.72
N ALA A 172 -11.17 -11.11 7.15
CA ALA A 172 -12.44 -10.54 7.57
C ALA A 172 -12.75 -10.85 9.05
N ASP A 173 -12.42 -12.05 9.53
CA ASP A 173 -12.58 -12.42 10.94
C ASP A 173 -11.69 -11.59 11.87
N LEU A 174 -10.47 -11.26 11.45
CA LEU A 174 -9.57 -10.39 12.22
C LEU A 174 -10.08 -8.95 12.24
N TYR A 175 -10.53 -8.41 11.09
CA TYR A 175 -11.11 -7.08 11.05
C TYR A 175 -12.39 -6.97 11.88
N SER A 176 -13.23 -8.01 11.93
CA SER A 176 -14.43 -7.99 12.77
C SER A 176 -14.12 -7.83 14.26
N LYS A 177 -12.92 -8.20 14.69
CA LYS A 177 -12.42 -8.11 16.08
C LYS A 177 -11.53 -6.89 16.32
N SER A 178 -11.24 -6.12 15.28
CA SER A 178 -10.39 -4.92 15.34
C SER A 178 -11.23 -3.65 15.42
N ASN A 179 -10.66 -2.59 15.98
CA ASN A 179 -11.25 -1.24 15.98
C ASN A 179 -10.69 -0.42 14.82
N ILE A 180 -9.38 -0.50 14.61
CA ILE A 180 -8.66 0.33 13.66
C ILE A 180 -7.80 -0.57 12.76
N ALA A 181 -7.85 -0.31 11.45
CA ALA A 181 -6.87 -0.82 10.50
C ALA A 181 -5.79 0.23 10.26
N CYS A 182 -4.54 -0.14 10.43
CA CYS A 182 -3.40 0.78 10.27
C CYS A 182 -2.42 0.23 9.23
N LEU A 183 -2.13 1.03 8.21
CA LEU A 183 -1.12 0.71 7.20
C LEU A 183 -0.30 1.96 6.86
N PRO A 184 0.81 2.23 7.58
CA PRO A 184 1.63 3.42 7.35
C PRO A 184 2.61 3.23 6.19
N SER A 185 2.11 2.77 5.04
CA SER A 185 2.91 2.45 3.86
C SER A 185 3.51 3.70 3.21
N TYR A 186 4.69 3.56 2.61
CA TYR A 186 5.36 4.67 1.93
C TYR A 186 4.84 4.93 0.52
N ARG A 187 4.16 3.97 -0.09
CA ARG A 187 3.46 4.08 -1.38
C ARG A 187 2.63 2.84 -1.68
N GLU A 188 1.45 3.05 -2.26
CA GLU A 188 0.57 1.99 -2.73
C GLU A 188 -0.02 2.31 -4.12
N GLY A 189 -0.55 1.31 -4.79
CA GLY A 189 -1.47 1.51 -5.91
C GLY A 189 -2.88 1.86 -5.40
N LEU A 190 -3.52 0.89 -4.78
CA LEU A 190 -4.63 1.00 -3.84
C LEU A 190 -4.51 -0.20 -2.89
N PRO A 191 -4.24 0.01 -1.58
CA PRO A 191 -4.00 -1.08 -0.65
C PRO A 191 -5.29 -1.85 -0.37
N LYS A 192 -5.32 -3.10 -0.84
CA LYS A 192 -6.51 -3.97 -0.71
C LYS A 192 -6.91 -4.16 0.75
N SER A 193 -5.93 -4.32 1.65
CA SER A 193 -6.16 -4.47 3.09
C SER A 193 -6.95 -3.32 3.71
N LEU A 194 -6.71 -2.08 3.29
CA LEU A 194 -7.48 -0.92 3.79
C LEU A 194 -8.92 -0.92 3.25
N VAL A 195 -9.12 -1.31 1.99
CA VAL A 195 -10.46 -1.42 1.40
C VAL A 195 -11.24 -2.57 2.04
N GLU A 196 -10.59 -3.69 2.36
CA GLU A 196 -11.15 -4.82 3.11
C GLU A 196 -11.57 -4.40 4.53
N ALA A 197 -10.71 -3.64 5.23
CA ALA A 197 -11.01 -3.11 6.55
C ALA A 197 -12.21 -2.16 6.53
N ALA A 198 -12.24 -1.24 5.57
CA ALA A 198 -13.35 -0.31 5.37
C ALA A 198 -14.68 -1.04 5.10
N ALA A 199 -14.65 -2.11 4.27
CA ALA A 199 -15.83 -2.96 4.04
C ALA A 199 -16.33 -3.64 5.33
N CYS A 200 -15.41 -4.03 6.23
CA CYS A 200 -15.75 -4.56 7.54
C CYS A 200 -16.21 -3.48 8.54
N GLY A 201 -16.23 -2.20 8.15
CA GLY A 201 -16.64 -1.08 9.00
C GLY A 201 -15.55 -0.59 9.96
N ARG A 202 -14.28 -0.80 9.63
CA ARG A 202 -13.15 -0.36 10.49
C ARG A 202 -12.70 1.04 10.09
N ALA A 203 -12.42 1.87 11.10
CA ALA A 203 -11.69 3.12 10.89
C ALA A 203 -10.27 2.82 10.38
N VAL A 204 -9.72 3.70 9.57
CA VAL A 204 -8.40 3.51 8.96
C VAL A 204 -7.45 4.62 9.38
N VAL A 205 -6.22 4.27 9.76
CA VAL A 205 -5.09 5.19 9.88
C VAL A 205 -4.04 4.80 8.85
N THR A 206 -3.67 5.73 7.98
CA THR A 206 -2.71 5.46 6.91
C THR A 206 -1.91 6.71 6.56
N THR A 207 -0.93 6.56 5.69
CA THR A 207 -0.07 7.68 5.28
C THR A 207 -0.68 8.51 4.15
N ASP A 208 -0.35 9.80 4.11
CA ASP A 208 -0.75 10.71 3.03
C ASP A 208 0.13 10.51 1.78
N VAL A 209 -0.04 9.35 1.16
CA VAL A 209 0.65 8.97 -0.08
C VAL A 209 -0.34 8.44 -1.12
N PRO A 210 0.03 8.44 -2.42
CA PRO A 210 -0.80 7.85 -3.46
C PRO A 210 -1.24 6.43 -3.12
N GLY A 211 -2.50 6.14 -3.40
CA GLY A 211 -3.14 4.86 -3.13
C GLY A 211 -3.64 4.72 -1.68
N CYS A 212 -2.84 5.07 -0.67
CA CYS A 212 -3.31 5.11 0.72
C CYS A 212 -4.38 6.18 0.91
N ARG A 213 -4.11 7.39 0.44
CA ARG A 213 -5.07 8.51 0.42
C ARG A 213 -6.36 8.16 -0.32
N ASP A 214 -6.26 7.38 -1.39
CA ASP A 214 -7.41 6.97 -2.20
C ASP A 214 -8.29 5.90 -1.53
N ALA A 215 -7.80 5.25 -0.47
CA ALA A 215 -8.51 4.20 0.24
C ALA A 215 -9.48 4.73 1.30
N ILE A 216 -9.41 6.03 1.65
CA ILE A 216 -10.23 6.65 2.70
C ILE A 216 -10.83 7.97 2.23
N GLU A 217 -11.84 8.43 2.94
CA GLU A 217 -12.27 9.81 2.97
C GLU A 217 -11.70 10.44 4.24
N ALA A 218 -10.66 11.29 4.07
CA ALA A 218 -9.93 11.88 5.19
C ALA A 218 -10.87 12.56 6.19
N ASP A 219 -10.60 12.40 7.47
CA ASP A 219 -11.38 12.92 8.61
C ASP A 219 -12.82 12.38 8.73
N LYS A 220 -13.23 11.45 7.86
CA LYS A 220 -14.53 10.78 7.93
C LYS A 220 -14.43 9.28 8.14
N THR A 221 -13.68 8.61 7.27
CA THR A 221 -13.50 7.15 7.35
C THR A 221 -12.11 6.74 7.83
N GLY A 222 -11.22 7.72 8.03
CA GLY A 222 -9.88 7.50 8.54
C GLY A 222 -9.04 8.76 8.60
N LEU A 223 -7.83 8.62 9.11
CA LEU A 223 -6.86 9.68 9.29
C LEU A 223 -5.62 9.46 8.41
N LEU A 224 -5.04 10.57 7.95
CA LEU A 224 -3.80 10.58 7.17
C LEU A 224 -2.64 11.12 8.02
N VAL A 225 -1.52 10.40 8.03
CA VAL A 225 -0.30 10.81 8.72
C VAL A 225 0.88 10.92 7.76
N PRO A 226 1.94 11.67 8.08
CA PRO A 226 3.16 11.70 7.29
C PRO A 226 3.85 10.34 7.27
N ILE A 227 4.58 10.01 6.18
CA ILE A 227 5.46 8.83 6.13
C ILE A 227 6.63 8.97 7.12
N ASN A 228 7.18 7.85 7.55
CA ASN A 228 8.34 7.79 8.46
C ASN A 228 8.14 8.59 9.76
N ASN A 229 6.93 8.66 10.26
CA ASN A 229 6.60 9.42 11.47
C ASN A 229 5.75 8.58 12.43
N ALA A 230 6.42 7.80 13.27
CA ALA A 230 5.76 6.97 14.29
C ALA A 230 5.08 7.81 15.39
N GLY A 231 5.61 9.03 15.67
CA GLY A 231 4.97 9.95 16.62
C GLY A 231 3.59 10.38 16.13
N ALA A 232 3.50 10.90 14.91
CA ALA A 232 2.20 11.26 14.31
C ALA A 232 1.26 10.07 14.13
N LEU A 233 1.80 8.86 14.02
CA LEU A 233 0.99 7.64 13.96
C LEU A 233 0.41 7.26 15.34
N ALA A 234 1.05 7.67 16.42
CA ALA A 234 0.63 7.40 17.81
C ALA A 234 -0.28 8.49 18.40
N GLU A 235 -0.41 9.65 17.77
CA GLU A 235 -1.35 10.72 18.12
C GLU A 235 -2.79 10.37 17.72
#